data_7f91cf449189a1ff158bbf2bca6975b3
#
_entry.id   7f91cf449189a1ff158bbf2bca6975b3
#
_cell.length_a   1.000
_cell.length_b   1.000
_cell.length_c   1.000
_cell.angle_alpha   90.00
_cell.angle_beta   90.00
_cell.angle_gamma   90.00
#
_symmetry.space_group_name_H-M   'P 1'
#
loop_
_entity.id
_entity.type
_entity.pdbx_description
1 polymer ?
#
loop_
_entity_poly.entity_id
_entity_poly.type
_entity_poly.pdbx_seq_one_letter_code
_entity_poly.pdbx_strand_id
1 'polypeptide(L)'
;VRVDALQAQADGILNQWTASPVANLGNLAAWEAVSDEDEATAINAPNVGLRQSFDVEPLPVMATPAIYGVQLTMLARKTDAGLGKVKGLVVSGAQSAVSTDIILQEQLAWQSTLFERNPNGNVQWTEAAFNAAEFGVESA
;
A
#
# COMPACT_ATOMS: atom_id res chain seq x y z
N VAL A 1 -22.78 8.21 -2.38
CA VAL A 1 -21.38 7.79 -2.37
C VAL A 1 -21.13 6.87 -1.17
N ARG A 2 -20.50 5.76 -1.41
CA ARG A 2 -20.09 4.80 -0.38
C ARG A 2 -18.56 4.76 -0.34
N VAL A 3 -18.00 4.70 0.84
CA VAL A 3 -16.57 4.50 1.08
C VAL A 3 -16.41 3.22 1.89
N ASP A 4 -15.66 2.28 1.37
CA ASP A 4 -15.27 1.06 2.07
C ASP A 4 -13.78 1.14 2.38
N ALA A 5 -13.38 0.85 3.62
CA ALA A 5 -12.01 0.75 4.04
C ALA A 5 -11.61 -0.74 4.08
N LEU A 6 -10.53 -1.07 3.39
CA LEU A 6 -10.04 -2.44 3.23
C LEU A 6 -8.58 -2.51 3.67
N GLN A 7 -8.20 -3.61 4.29
CA GLN A 7 -6.85 -3.83 4.80
C GLN A 7 -6.09 -4.86 3.95
N ALA A 8 -4.77 -4.85 4.09
CA ALA A 8 -3.92 -5.91 3.55
C ALA A 8 -4.27 -7.25 4.20
N GLN A 9 -4.34 -8.30 3.40
CA GLN A 9 -4.62 -9.67 3.86
C GLN A 9 -3.53 -10.68 3.47
N ALA A 10 -2.65 -10.34 2.54
CA ALA A 10 -1.52 -11.16 2.12
C ALA A 10 -0.42 -10.30 1.49
N ASP A 11 0.81 -10.81 1.49
CA ASP A 11 1.88 -10.21 0.71
C ASP A 11 1.62 -10.40 -0.79
N GLY A 12 1.93 -9.36 -1.56
CA GLY A 12 1.80 -9.39 -3.01
C GLY A 12 3.04 -9.94 -3.71
N ILE A 13 3.06 -9.76 -5.02
CA ILE A 13 4.16 -10.22 -5.88
C ILE A 13 5.47 -9.44 -5.68
N LEU A 14 5.38 -8.20 -5.21
CA LEU A 14 6.53 -7.36 -4.89
C LEU A 14 6.73 -7.35 -3.38
N ASN A 15 7.79 -8.01 -2.92
CA ASN A 15 8.05 -8.24 -1.49
C ASN A 15 9.52 -7.94 -1.16
N GLN A 16 9.85 -6.63 -1.10
CA GLN A 16 11.23 -6.15 -0.93
C GLN A 16 11.45 -5.37 0.38
N TRP A 17 10.37 -5.09 1.12
CA TRP A 17 10.47 -4.51 2.44
C TRP A 17 10.49 -5.59 3.52
N THR A 18 11.03 -5.28 4.68
CA THR A 18 11.14 -6.22 5.81
C THR A 18 10.26 -5.79 6.96
N ALA A 19 9.58 -6.75 7.60
CA ALA A 19 8.85 -6.49 8.84
C ALA A 19 9.82 -6.19 9.98
N SER A 20 9.46 -5.25 10.85
CA SER A 20 10.23 -4.81 12.01
C SER A 20 9.30 -4.63 13.22
N PRO A 21 9.74 -4.98 14.42
CA PRO A 21 10.99 -5.64 14.77
C PRO A 21 10.98 -7.15 14.46
N VAL A 22 12.06 -7.61 13.87
CA VAL A 22 12.24 -9.04 13.54
C VAL A 22 12.45 -9.90 14.80
N ALA A 23 12.97 -9.30 15.88
CA ALA A 23 13.52 -10.04 17.01
C ALA A 23 12.49 -10.58 18.02
N ASN A 24 11.28 -10.03 18.11
CA ASN A 24 10.33 -10.35 19.18
C ASN A 24 9.04 -11.04 18.75
N LEU A 25 8.75 -11.11 17.45
CA LEU A 25 7.45 -11.56 16.95
C LEU A 25 7.55 -12.74 15.98
N GLY A 26 8.72 -13.35 15.84
CA GLY A 26 8.95 -14.36 14.81
C GLY A 26 9.05 -13.74 13.42
N ASN A 27 8.93 -14.56 12.39
CA ASN A 27 8.92 -14.09 11.01
C ASN A 27 7.53 -13.60 10.61
N LEU A 28 7.16 -12.40 11.04
CA LEU A 28 5.94 -11.75 10.54
C LEU A 28 6.05 -11.51 9.05
N ALA A 29 5.03 -11.85 8.31
CA ALA A 29 4.88 -11.41 6.94
C ALA A 29 4.68 -9.88 6.91
N ALA A 30 5.06 -9.22 5.82
CA ALA A 30 4.93 -7.78 5.73
C ALA A 30 3.47 -7.31 5.87
N TRP A 31 2.52 -8.05 5.32
CA TRP A 31 1.09 -7.72 5.44
C TRP A 31 0.59 -7.78 6.89
N GLU A 32 1.09 -8.72 7.69
CA GLU A 32 0.72 -8.82 9.12
C GLU A 32 1.18 -7.59 9.89
N ALA A 33 2.39 -7.11 9.59
CA ALA A 33 2.95 -5.93 10.26
C ALA A 33 2.25 -4.61 9.90
N VAL A 34 1.52 -4.54 8.80
CA VAL A 34 0.79 -3.32 8.40
C VAL A 34 -0.70 -3.39 8.65
N SER A 35 -1.24 -4.54 9.02
CA SER A 35 -2.68 -4.74 9.23
C SER A 35 -3.08 -5.02 10.68
N ASP A 36 -2.12 -5.09 11.61
CA ASP A 36 -2.38 -5.41 13.02
C ASP A 36 -2.76 -4.19 13.88
N GLU A 37 -2.78 -2.99 13.29
CA GLU A 37 -3.06 -1.72 13.98
C GLU A 37 -2.11 -1.41 15.15
N ASP A 38 -0.96 -2.07 15.20
CA ASP A 38 0.07 -1.85 16.22
C ASP A 38 1.21 -0.98 15.64
N GLU A 39 1.38 0.22 16.17
CA GLU A 39 2.47 1.13 15.76
C GLU A 39 3.87 0.61 16.12
N ALA A 40 3.97 -0.41 16.96
CA ALA A 40 5.25 -1.05 17.31
C ALA A 40 5.74 -2.00 16.21
N THR A 41 4.84 -2.47 15.35
CA THR A 41 5.16 -3.29 14.18
C THR A 41 5.10 -2.44 12.92
N ALA A 42 6.04 -2.67 12.00
CA ALA A 42 6.14 -1.89 10.78
C ALA A 42 6.86 -2.68 9.69
N ILE A 43 6.81 -2.17 8.48
CA ILE A 43 7.72 -2.58 7.41
C ILE A 43 8.76 -1.49 7.19
N ASN A 44 9.96 -1.88 6.80
CA ASN A 44 11.09 -0.98 6.60
C ASN A 44 11.81 -1.26 5.28
N ALA A 45 12.21 -0.19 4.60
CA ALA A 45 13.03 -0.25 3.40
C ALA A 45 14.37 0.47 3.65
N PRO A 46 15.50 -0.24 3.60
CA PRO A 46 16.81 0.38 3.84
C PRO A 46 17.34 1.19 2.66
N ASN A 47 16.80 0.98 1.47
CA ASN A 47 17.27 1.61 0.23
C ASN A 47 16.08 2.19 -0.56
N VAL A 48 16.39 3.14 -1.45
CA VAL A 48 15.41 3.68 -2.40
C VAL A 48 15.10 2.68 -3.51
N GLY A 49 13.90 2.78 -4.09
CA GLY A 49 13.46 1.96 -5.21
C GLY A 49 12.96 0.57 -4.81
N LEU A 50 12.87 0.27 -3.51
CA LEU A 50 12.30 -0.99 -3.04
C LEU A 50 10.79 -0.93 -3.03
N ARG A 51 10.16 -2.00 -3.48
CA ARG A 51 8.71 -2.11 -3.62
C ARG A 51 8.13 -3.20 -2.74
N GLN A 52 7.00 -2.88 -2.14
CA GLN A 52 6.18 -3.84 -1.41
C GLN A 52 4.74 -3.69 -1.87
N SER A 53 4.14 -4.78 -2.32
CA SER A 53 2.72 -4.82 -2.66
C SER A 53 1.98 -5.79 -1.74
N PHE A 54 0.69 -5.57 -1.62
CA PHE A 54 -0.20 -6.37 -0.79
C PHE A 54 -1.46 -6.71 -1.58
N ASP A 55 -1.92 -7.95 -1.41
CA ASP A 55 -3.28 -8.30 -1.70
C ASP A 55 -4.17 -7.74 -0.58
N VAL A 56 -5.25 -7.07 -0.96
CA VAL A 56 -6.18 -6.46 -0.01
C VAL A 56 -7.50 -7.22 0.03
N GLU A 57 -8.25 -7.02 1.10
CA GLU A 57 -9.59 -7.59 1.23
C GLU A 57 -10.44 -7.27 -0.01
N PRO A 58 -11.24 -8.22 -0.50
CA PRO A 58 -12.11 -7.97 -1.64
C PRO A 58 -13.19 -6.95 -1.30
N LEU A 59 -13.62 -6.21 -2.32
CA LEU A 59 -14.78 -5.32 -2.17
C LEU A 59 -16.02 -6.11 -1.74
N PRO A 60 -16.82 -5.56 -0.82
CA PRO A 60 -18.13 -6.13 -0.52
C PRO A 60 -19.00 -6.19 -1.78
N VAL A 61 -19.83 -7.21 -1.88
CA VAL A 61 -20.74 -7.38 -3.02
C VAL A 61 -21.67 -6.17 -3.14
N MET A 62 -21.70 -5.58 -4.33
CA MET A 62 -22.56 -4.44 -4.68
C MET A 62 -23.42 -4.78 -5.89
N ALA A 63 -24.66 -4.31 -5.90
CA ALA A 63 -25.58 -4.59 -7.01
C ALA A 63 -25.13 -3.95 -8.34
N THR A 64 -24.56 -2.74 -8.29
CA THR A 64 -24.07 -1.99 -9.45
C THR A 64 -22.80 -1.23 -9.05
N PRO A 65 -21.64 -1.89 -9.02
CA PRO A 65 -20.42 -1.25 -8.56
C PRO A 65 -19.92 -0.21 -9.56
N ALA A 66 -19.81 1.03 -9.11
CA ALA A 66 -19.11 2.09 -9.82
C ALA A 66 -18.01 2.62 -8.90
N ILE A 67 -16.75 2.39 -9.27
CA ILE A 67 -15.59 2.81 -8.49
C ILE A 67 -15.03 4.07 -9.14
N TYR A 68 -15.13 5.19 -8.44
CA TYR A 68 -14.68 6.49 -8.93
C TYR A 68 -13.21 6.78 -8.62
N GLY A 69 -12.63 6.06 -7.69
CA GLY A 69 -11.23 6.18 -7.33
C GLY A 69 -10.86 5.24 -6.19
N VAL A 70 -9.58 4.96 -6.06
CA VAL A 70 -8.99 4.17 -4.98
C VAL A 70 -8.01 5.04 -4.23
N GLN A 71 -8.28 5.29 -2.96
CA GLN A 71 -7.36 6.00 -2.08
C GLN A 71 -6.53 5.01 -1.30
N LEU A 72 -5.22 5.11 -1.45
CA LEU A 72 -4.27 4.39 -0.61
C LEU A 72 -3.89 5.29 0.57
N THR A 73 -4.09 4.79 1.78
CA THR A 73 -3.74 5.49 3.01
C THR A 73 -2.74 4.66 3.80
N MET A 74 -1.70 5.31 4.29
CA MET A 74 -0.65 4.66 5.06
C MET A 74 -0.25 5.53 6.26
N LEU A 75 0.12 4.88 7.37
CA LEU A 75 0.75 5.52 8.51
C LEU A 75 2.27 5.32 8.37
N ALA A 76 3.00 6.41 8.19
CA ALA A 76 4.42 6.33 7.82
C ALA A 76 5.27 7.40 8.50
N ARG A 77 6.55 7.08 8.67
CA ARG A 77 7.59 8.03 9.12
C ARG A 77 8.93 7.67 8.50
N LYS A 78 9.85 8.59 8.52
CA LYS A 78 11.29 8.31 8.30
C LYS A 78 11.97 8.00 9.63
N THR A 79 13.03 7.22 9.57
CA THR A 79 13.81 6.79 10.75
C THR A 79 15.21 7.39 10.80
N ASP A 80 15.62 8.12 9.78
CA ASP A 80 16.92 8.78 9.71
C ASP A 80 16.80 10.30 9.52
N ALA A 81 17.92 11.00 9.63
CA ALA A 81 17.97 12.46 9.46
C ALA A 81 17.88 12.92 8.00
N GLY A 82 17.97 12.00 7.03
CA GLY A 82 17.90 12.30 5.60
C GLY A 82 16.50 12.64 5.11
N LEU A 83 16.37 12.94 3.82
CA LEU A 83 15.09 13.06 3.17
C LEU A 83 14.48 11.67 2.97
N GLY A 84 13.53 11.31 3.83
CA GLY A 84 12.72 10.12 3.63
C GLY A 84 11.53 10.44 2.74
N LYS A 85 11.34 9.63 1.72
CA LYS A 85 10.20 9.74 0.82
C LYS A 85 9.60 8.36 0.55
N VAL A 86 8.32 8.35 0.26
CA VAL A 86 7.60 7.15 -0.16
C VAL A 86 6.65 7.51 -1.29
N LYS A 87 6.32 6.54 -2.11
CA LYS A 87 5.27 6.64 -3.13
C LYS A 87 4.23 5.56 -2.87
N GLY A 88 2.97 5.88 -3.10
CA GLY A 88 1.95 4.84 -3.22
C GLY A 88 2.16 4.04 -4.48
N LEU A 89 1.93 2.74 -4.42
CA LEU A 89 2.12 1.79 -5.50
C LEU A 89 0.81 1.06 -5.78
N VAL A 90 0.50 0.87 -7.05
CA VAL A 90 -0.56 -0.05 -7.50
C VAL A 90 -0.01 -0.97 -8.58
N VAL A 91 -0.35 -2.24 -8.48
CA VAL A 91 -0.05 -3.27 -9.48
C VAL A 91 -1.37 -3.82 -10.00
N SER A 92 -1.64 -3.67 -11.29
CA SER A 92 -2.86 -4.15 -11.93
C SER A 92 -2.50 -4.93 -13.19
N GLY A 93 -2.71 -6.23 -13.15
CA GLY A 93 -2.22 -7.12 -14.20
C GLY A 93 -0.69 -7.05 -14.34
N ALA A 94 -0.21 -6.83 -15.56
CA ALA A 94 1.22 -6.66 -15.84
C ALA A 94 1.72 -5.21 -15.69
N GLN A 95 0.84 -4.28 -15.33
CA GLN A 95 1.17 -2.85 -15.22
C GLN A 95 1.30 -2.43 -13.75
N SER A 96 2.22 -1.53 -13.49
CA SER A 96 2.33 -0.87 -12.20
C SER A 96 2.39 0.64 -12.36
N ALA A 97 1.89 1.35 -11.38
CA ALA A 97 2.00 2.80 -11.30
C ALA A 97 2.34 3.23 -9.88
N VAL A 98 3.02 4.34 -9.77
CA VAL A 98 3.36 4.97 -8.49
C VAL A 98 2.84 6.40 -8.45
N SER A 99 2.55 6.87 -7.25
CA SER A 99 2.20 8.27 -7.03
C SER A 99 3.42 9.18 -7.15
N THR A 100 3.21 10.49 -7.03
CA THR A 100 4.27 11.44 -6.74
C THR A 100 4.90 11.15 -5.38
N ASP A 101 6.09 11.69 -5.16
CA ASP A 101 6.81 11.58 -3.88
C ASP A 101 5.99 12.16 -2.73
N ILE A 102 5.88 11.41 -1.65
CA ILE A 102 5.33 11.84 -0.37
C ILE A 102 6.51 12.02 0.59
N ILE A 103 6.73 13.24 1.05
CA ILE A 103 7.82 13.55 1.98
C ILE A 103 7.41 13.13 3.39
N LEU A 104 8.24 12.30 4.01
CA LEU A 104 8.00 11.77 5.35
C LEU A 104 8.65 12.64 6.43
N GLN A 105 7.99 12.72 7.57
CA GLN A 105 8.50 13.33 8.80
C GLN A 105 9.06 12.25 9.75
N GLU A 106 9.77 12.66 10.79
CA GLU A 106 10.27 11.76 11.84
C GLU A 106 9.15 11.23 12.73
N GLN A 107 8.05 11.96 12.83
CA GLN A 107 6.86 11.52 13.55
C GLN A 107 5.93 10.74 12.62
N LEU A 108 5.28 9.70 13.16
CA LEU A 108 4.24 8.98 12.45
C LEU A 108 3.12 9.91 12.04
N ALA A 109 2.77 9.88 10.78
CA ALA A 109 1.68 10.67 10.23
C ALA A 109 0.95 9.89 9.12
N TRP A 110 -0.35 10.12 9.04
CA TRP A 110 -1.16 9.57 7.97
C TRP A 110 -0.82 10.25 6.65
N GLN A 111 -0.57 9.43 5.64
CA GLN A 111 -0.31 9.86 4.27
C GLN A 111 -1.33 9.18 3.36
N SER A 112 -1.72 9.86 2.31
CA SER A 112 -2.64 9.27 1.34
C SER A 112 -2.31 9.69 -0.09
N THR A 113 -2.68 8.84 -1.03
CA THR A 113 -2.62 9.11 -2.46
C THR A 113 -3.85 8.54 -3.15
N LEU A 114 -4.27 9.14 -4.23
CA LEU A 114 -5.47 8.77 -4.98
C LEU A 114 -5.08 8.20 -6.34
N PHE A 115 -5.61 7.04 -6.67
CA PHE A 115 -5.57 6.45 -8.01
C PHE A 115 -6.98 6.53 -8.63
N GLU A 116 -7.25 7.56 -9.39
CA GLU A 116 -8.55 7.76 -10.02
C GLU A 116 -8.85 6.72 -11.10
N ARG A 117 -7.81 6.19 -11.74
CA ARG A 117 -7.93 5.23 -12.82
C ARG A 117 -7.06 4.00 -12.57
N ASN A 118 -7.53 2.88 -13.08
CA ASN A 118 -6.73 1.66 -13.17
C ASN A 118 -5.57 1.89 -14.13
N PRO A 119 -4.31 1.70 -13.70
CA PRO A 119 -3.14 1.89 -14.58
C PRO A 119 -3.09 0.91 -15.74
N ASN A 120 -3.75 -0.23 -15.62
CA ASN A 120 -3.89 -1.19 -16.71
C ASN A 120 -4.94 -0.69 -17.70
N GLY A 121 -4.49 -0.02 -18.75
CA GLY A 121 -5.33 0.57 -19.78
C GLY A 121 -5.81 1.99 -19.50
N ASN A 122 -5.48 2.59 -18.35
CA ASN A 122 -5.92 3.94 -17.96
C ASN A 122 -7.45 4.12 -18.02
N VAL A 123 -8.16 3.13 -17.54
CA VAL A 123 -9.63 3.06 -17.55
C VAL A 123 -10.21 3.25 -16.15
N GLN A 124 -11.52 3.43 -16.06
CA GLN A 124 -12.21 3.43 -14.78
C GLN A 124 -12.02 2.08 -14.07
N TRP A 125 -11.88 2.12 -12.75
CA TRP A 125 -11.82 0.92 -11.94
C TRP A 125 -13.11 0.11 -12.04
N THR A 126 -12.98 -1.19 -12.17
CA THR A 126 -14.07 -2.15 -12.01
C THR A 126 -13.85 -2.96 -10.74
N GLU A 127 -14.90 -3.57 -10.21
CA GLU A 127 -14.79 -4.47 -9.06
C GLU A 127 -13.79 -5.61 -9.32
N ALA A 128 -13.86 -6.24 -10.50
CA ALA A 128 -12.95 -7.33 -10.86
C ALA A 128 -11.49 -6.85 -10.95
N ALA A 129 -11.25 -5.67 -11.52
CA ALA A 129 -9.91 -5.11 -11.63
C ALA A 129 -9.36 -4.71 -10.25
N PHE A 130 -10.18 -4.15 -9.37
CA PHE A 130 -9.78 -3.83 -8.01
C PHE A 130 -9.44 -5.09 -7.21
N ASN A 131 -10.31 -6.10 -7.24
CA ASN A 131 -10.09 -7.35 -6.50
C ASN A 131 -8.87 -8.15 -6.99
N ALA A 132 -8.46 -7.94 -8.24
CA ALA A 132 -7.26 -8.56 -8.81
C ALA A 132 -5.99 -7.70 -8.67
N ALA A 133 -6.12 -6.42 -8.26
CA ALA A 133 -5.01 -5.52 -8.09
C ALA A 133 -4.33 -5.68 -6.73
N GLU A 134 -3.06 -5.29 -6.68
CA GLU A 134 -2.31 -5.18 -5.44
C GLU A 134 -1.96 -3.71 -5.18
N PHE A 135 -1.90 -3.33 -3.93
CA PHE A 135 -1.59 -1.98 -3.48
C PHE A 135 -0.43 -1.99 -2.51
N GLY A 136 0.37 -0.94 -2.51
CA GLY A 136 1.53 -0.92 -1.65
C GLY A 136 2.33 0.37 -1.71
N VAL A 137 3.63 0.23 -1.54
CA VAL A 137 4.56 1.36 -1.39
C VAL A 137 5.84 1.12 -2.17
N GLU A 138 6.45 2.23 -2.59
CA GLU A 138 7.82 2.27 -3.11
C GLU A 138 8.61 3.28 -2.29
N SER A 139 9.81 2.89 -1.83
CA SER A 139 10.76 3.81 -1.20
C SER A 139 11.38 4.74 -2.25
N ALA A 140 11.46 6.02 -1.97
CA ALA A 140 11.91 7.03 -2.92
C ALA A 140 13.01 7.93 -2.36
#